data_358dc9128f61caab845283625e9d9615
#
_entry.id   358dc9128f61caab845283625e9d9615
#
_cell.length_a   1.000
_cell.length_b   1.000
_cell.length_c   1.000
_cell.angle_alpha   90.00
_cell.angle_beta   90.00
_cell.angle_gamma   90.00
#
_symmetry.space_group_name_H-M   'P 1'
#
loop_
_entity.id
_entity.type
_entity.pdbx_description
1 polymer ?
#
loop_
_entity_poly.entity_id
_entity_poly.type
_entity_poly.pdbx_seq_one_letter_code
_entity_poly.pdbx_strand_id
1 'polypeptide(L)'
;MSDTREPIARRAFLNHVAVLGAAAAGGISAPDALPPATAGLARTPPVPPPFDLEEITVAELQAGMAAGRYTSRGVVEQYLARIAAMDRAGPSLQSIIETNPEALDLAERLDRERGATGPRGPLHGVPVVLKDNIDTADRMSTTAGSLALEGSIAPRDSHVAARLRAAGAVLLAKANMSEWANIRSTRSSSGWSARGGQCRNPFVLDRNPCGSSSGSAAAVSANFGTLAVGTETDGSIVCPASANGVVGIKPTVGLVSRAGIIPISHTQDTAGPLCRTVADAAALLTVLAGADPRDAATAASARHVEQDYTAFLKKDGLRGARIGVARAKFFGYSDVTDRLGNAALEVLRREGAVLVDPADIPHAGEYDAAELEVLLYELKADLNAYLAALGPGARVRTLADAIAFNEREREREMPYFAQELFVQAEAKGPLTTPAYRKALATCTRLARTEGIDAVIAKHRLDAIVAPTGNPAWPTDLVNGDHFTGSSSTPAAVARYPSVSVPMGYAWGLPVNLSFFGAAWSEPTLIRLAYAFEQV
;
A
#
# COMPACT_ATOMS: atom_id res chain seq x y z
N MET A 1 7.19 -14.03 -35.42
CA MET A 1 5.72 -13.95 -35.42
C MET A 1 5.35 -12.88 -34.43
N SER A 2 4.94 -11.71 -34.89
CA SER A 2 4.60 -10.55 -34.08
C SER A 2 3.22 -10.79 -33.46
N ASP A 3 3.16 -11.00 -32.16
CA ASP A 3 1.89 -11.02 -31.41
C ASP A 3 1.50 -9.56 -31.15
N THR A 4 0.70 -8.99 -32.05
CA THR A 4 0.13 -7.65 -31.96
C THR A 4 -1.22 -7.71 -31.26
N ARG A 5 -1.26 -8.15 -30.00
CA ARG A 5 -2.44 -7.95 -29.16
C ARG A 5 -2.37 -6.58 -28.53
N GLU A 6 -3.37 -5.74 -28.80
CA GLU A 6 -3.56 -4.46 -28.12
C GLU A 6 -3.58 -4.63 -26.60
N PRO A 7 -3.03 -3.69 -25.83
CA PRO A 7 -3.12 -3.74 -24.38
C PRO A 7 -4.59 -3.71 -23.95
N ILE A 8 -5.03 -4.76 -23.25
CA ILE A 8 -6.39 -4.85 -22.71
C ILE A 8 -6.48 -3.83 -21.56
N ALA A 9 -7.32 -2.82 -21.72
CA ALA A 9 -7.60 -1.86 -20.65
C ALA A 9 -8.07 -2.63 -19.38
N ARG A 10 -7.68 -2.16 -18.19
CA ARG A 10 -8.03 -2.76 -16.89
C ARG A 10 -9.52 -3.16 -16.80
N ARG A 11 -10.42 -2.31 -17.30
CA ARG A 11 -11.86 -2.54 -17.34
C ARG A 11 -12.26 -3.75 -18.19
N ALA A 12 -11.60 -3.95 -19.34
CA ALA A 12 -11.86 -5.11 -20.21
C ALA A 12 -11.33 -6.41 -19.61
N PHE A 13 -10.20 -6.36 -18.88
CA PHE A 13 -9.63 -7.51 -18.22
C PHE A 13 -10.51 -8.02 -17.06
N LEU A 14 -11.00 -7.12 -16.21
CA LEU A 14 -11.87 -7.48 -15.08
C LEU A 14 -13.20 -8.11 -15.53
N ASN A 15 -13.75 -7.65 -16.67
CA ASN A 15 -14.94 -8.25 -17.28
C ASN A 15 -14.68 -9.65 -17.86
N HIS A 16 -13.46 -9.95 -18.36
CA HIS A 16 -13.10 -11.28 -18.88
C HIS A 16 -12.91 -12.31 -17.76
N VAL A 17 -12.38 -11.92 -16.61
CA VAL A 17 -12.19 -12.82 -15.45
C VAL A 17 -13.55 -13.27 -14.88
N ALA A 18 -14.57 -12.41 -14.91
CA ALA A 18 -15.92 -12.77 -14.48
C ALA A 18 -16.59 -13.82 -15.38
N VAL A 19 -16.21 -13.91 -16.67
CA VAL A 19 -16.79 -14.84 -17.64
C VAL A 19 -16.07 -16.18 -17.68
N LEU A 20 -14.76 -16.24 -17.41
CA LEU A 20 -13.98 -17.49 -17.46
C LEU A 20 -14.20 -18.42 -16.27
N GLY A 21 -14.76 -17.95 -15.17
CA GLY A 21 -15.13 -18.79 -14.02
C GLY A 21 -16.32 -19.72 -14.28
N ALA A 22 -17.04 -19.56 -15.39
CA ALA A 22 -18.26 -20.32 -15.71
C ALA A 22 -18.06 -21.47 -16.72
N ALA A 23 -16.87 -21.63 -17.32
CA ALA A 23 -16.67 -22.52 -18.48
C ALA A 23 -15.84 -23.80 -18.23
N ALA A 24 -15.44 -24.12 -17.00
CA ALA A 24 -14.61 -25.29 -16.70
C ALA A 24 -15.38 -26.48 -16.06
N ALA A 25 -16.55 -26.83 -16.62
CA ALA A 25 -17.28 -28.05 -16.25
C ALA A 25 -17.62 -28.87 -17.50
N GLY A 26 -16.64 -29.57 -18.07
CA GLY A 26 -16.79 -30.42 -19.25
C GLY A 26 -15.82 -31.61 -19.25
N GLY A 27 -16.26 -32.72 -18.70
CA GLY A 27 -16.08 -34.11 -19.13
C GLY A 27 -14.70 -34.74 -19.22
N ILE A 28 -14.31 -35.52 -18.20
CA ILE A 28 -13.47 -36.71 -18.39
C ILE A 28 -14.17 -37.90 -17.71
N SER A 29 -14.46 -38.97 -18.49
CA SER A 29 -15.03 -40.22 -18.00
C SER A 29 -13.96 -41.06 -17.29
N ALA A 30 -14.28 -41.56 -16.09
CA ALA A 30 -13.49 -42.58 -15.38
C ALA A 30 -14.41 -43.78 -15.02
N PRO A 31 -13.85 -45.01 -14.94
CA PRO A 31 -14.64 -46.18 -14.64
C PRO A 31 -14.76 -46.42 -13.12
N ASP A 32 -15.95 -47.02 -12.80
CA ASP A 32 -16.33 -47.78 -11.60
C ASP A 32 -16.42 -47.14 -10.20
N ALA A 33 -17.62 -46.99 -9.89
CA ALA A 33 -18.48 -47.01 -8.68
C ALA A 33 -17.84 -47.04 -7.28
N LEU A 34 -17.99 -45.88 -6.60
CA LEU A 34 -18.19 -45.79 -5.15
C LEU A 34 -19.63 -45.34 -4.85
N PRO A 35 -20.24 -45.73 -3.68
CA PRO A 35 -21.63 -45.45 -3.40
C PRO A 35 -21.92 -43.95 -3.24
N PRO A 36 -23.17 -43.49 -3.48
CA PRO A 36 -23.50 -42.09 -3.57
C PRO A 36 -23.34 -41.39 -2.23
N ALA A 37 -22.32 -40.51 -2.16
CA ALA A 37 -22.34 -39.44 -1.18
C ALA A 37 -23.52 -38.54 -1.50
N THR A 38 -24.39 -38.30 -0.53
CA THR A 38 -25.51 -37.36 -0.61
C THR A 38 -25.05 -36.05 -1.23
N ALA A 39 -25.49 -35.79 -2.46
CA ALA A 39 -25.22 -34.54 -3.16
C ALA A 39 -25.87 -33.39 -2.37
N GLY A 40 -25.08 -32.75 -1.55
CA GLY A 40 -25.36 -31.40 -1.06
C GLY A 40 -25.54 -30.54 -2.31
N LEU A 41 -26.72 -29.97 -2.48
CA LEU A 41 -27.05 -29.03 -3.54
C LEU A 41 -25.90 -28.01 -3.64
N ALA A 42 -25.16 -28.04 -4.75
CA ALA A 42 -24.18 -27.02 -5.06
C ALA A 42 -24.93 -25.68 -5.07
N ARG A 43 -24.74 -24.88 -4.02
CA ARG A 43 -25.29 -23.53 -3.98
C ARG A 43 -24.64 -22.77 -5.13
N THR A 44 -25.43 -22.40 -6.13
CA THR A 44 -25.00 -21.42 -7.14
C THR A 44 -24.38 -20.23 -6.41
N PRO A 45 -23.15 -19.82 -6.75
CA PRO A 45 -22.57 -18.63 -6.12
C PRO A 45 -23.56 -17.47 -6.29
N PRO A 46 -23.81 -16.68 -5.25
CA PRO A 46 -24.71 -15.55 -5.36
C PRO A 46 -24.20 -14.63 -6.47
N VAL A 47 -25.07 -14.25 -7.39
CA VAL A 47 -24.78 -13.22 -8.40
C VAL A 47 -24.44 -11.95 -7.62
N PRO A 48 -23.27 -11.34 -7.83
CA PRO A 48 -22.95 -10.10 -7.15
C PRO A 48 -24.05 -9.07 -7.41
N PRO A 49 -24.45 -8.29 -6.40
CA PRO A 49 -25.42 -7.22 -6.61
C PRO A 49 -24.92 -6.22 -7.66
N PRO A 50 -25.82 -5.51 -8.38
CA PRO A 50 -25.42 -4.45 -9.28
C PRO A 50 -24.46 -3.49 -8.59
N PHE A 51 -23.35 -3.14 -9.27
CA PHE A 51 -22.30 -2.30 -8.71
C PHE A 51 -21.96 -1.14 -9.64
N ASP A 52 -22.50 0.03 -9.32
CA ASP A 52 -22.41 1.24 -10.16
C ASP A 52 -21.12 2.05 -9.90
N LEU A 53 -20.29 1.60 -8.95
CA LEU A 53 -19.09 2.32 -8.48
C LEU A 53 -17.80 1.72 -9.05
N GLU A 54 -17.88 0.90 -10.11
CA GLU A 54 -16.70 0.30 -10.72
C GLU A 54 -15.76 1.38 -11.28
N GLU A 55 -14.50 1.37 -10.83
CA GLU A 55 -13.46 2.33 -11.20
C GLU A 55 -13.83 3.81 -10.94
N ILE A 56 -14.84 4.10 -10.12
CA ILE A 56 -15.27 5.47 -9.86
C ILE A 56 -14.16 6.26 -9.15
N THR A 57 -13.88 7.46 -9.66
CA THR A 57 -12.94 8.41 -9.05
C THR A 57 -13.61 9.26 -7.97
N VAL A 58 -12.81 9.90 -7.12
CA VAL A 58 -13.30 10.88 -6.14
C VAL A 58 -14.07 12.01 -6.82
N ALA A 59 -13.57 12.52 -7.94
CA ALA A 59 -14.22 13.60 -8.69
C ALA A 59 -15.60 13.20 -9.24
N GLU A 60 -15.69 11.99 -9.84
CA GLU A 60 -16.96 11.46 -10.35
C GLU A 60 -17.96 11.19 -9.22
N LEU A 61 -17.45 10.67 -8.09
CA LEU A 61 -18.28 10.41 -6.91
C LEU A 61 -18.84 11.71 -6.35
N GLN A 62 -18.01 12.75 -6.21
CA GLN A 62 -18.46 14.08 -5.75
C GLN A 62 -19.44 14.73 -6.73
N ALA A 63 -19.20 14.64 -8.02
CA ALA A 63 -20.14 15.12 -9.04
C ALA A 63 -21.47 14.36 -9.00
N GLY A 64 -21.41 13.05 -8.77
CA GLY A 64 -22.60 12.21 -8.59
C GLY A 64 -23.41 12.57 -7.34
N MET A 65 -22.74 12.83 -6.22
CA MET A 65 -23.37 13.31 -4.97
C MET A 65 -23.98 14.71 -5.13
N ALA A 66 -23.29 15.62 -5.80
CA ALA A 66 -23.81 16.95 -6.09
C ALA A 66 -25.05 16.93 -7.00
N ALA A 67 -25.10 15.97 -7.93
CA ALA A 67 -26.25 15.76 -8.82
C ALA A 67 -27.38 14.90 -8.19
N GLY A 68 -27.23 14.46 -6.93
CA GLY A 68 -28.21 13.60 -6.25
C GLY A 68 -28.26 12.14 -6.78
N ARG A 69 -27.29 11.70 -7.59
CA ARG A 69 -27.21 10.31 -8.07
C ARG A 69 -26.71 9.35 -6.99
N TYR A 70 -25.87 9.83 -6.12
CA TYR A 70 -25.30 9.08 -5.02
C TYR A 70 -25.54 9.79 -3.69
N THR A 71 -25.65 9.00 -2.62
CA THR A 71 -25.50 9.46 -1.24
C THR A 71 -24.30 8.76 -0.62
N SER A 72 -23.67 9.33 0.39
CA SER A 72 -22.60 8.67 1.13
C SER A 72 -23.04 7.33 1.66
N ARG A 73 -24.28 7.27 2.21
CA ARG A 73 -24.86 6.02 2.74
C ARG A 73 -24.99 4.97 1.64
N GLY A 74 -25.57 5.32 0.49
CA GLY A 74 -25.75 4.37 -0.63
C GLY A 74 -24.42 3.88 -1.21
N VAL A 75 -23.39 4.72 -1.23
CA VAL A 75 -22.03 4.34 -1.63
C VAL A 75 -21.42 3.34 -0.63
N VAL A 76 -21.54 3.60 0.66
CA VAL A 76 -21.05 2.69 1.72
C VAL A 76 -21.78 1.35 1.67
N GLU A 77 -23.11 1.34 1.47
CA GLU A 77 -23.92 0.11 1.32
C GLU A 77 -23.42 -0.76 0.15
N GLN A 78 -23.14 -0.16 -1.01
CA GLN A 78 -22.62 -0.88 -2.17
C GLN A 78 -21.24 -1.48 -1.91
N TYR A 79 -20.30 -0.73 -1.30
CA TYR A 79 -18.98 -1.27 -0.97
C TYR A 79 -19.05 -2.38 0.08
N LEU A 80 -19.85 -2.24 1.13
CA LEU A 80 -20.03 -3.30 2.14
C LEU A 80 -20.64 -4.59 1.53
N ALA A 81 -21.63 -4.45 0.63
CA ALA A 81 -22.20 -5.60 -0.07
C ALA A 81 -21.16 -6.28 -0.98
N ARG A 82 -20.32 -5.50 -1.69
CA ARG A 82 -19.25 -6.04 -2.52
C ARG A 82 -18.17 -6.74 -1.70
N ILE A 83 -17.75 -6.16 -0.57
CA ILE A 83 -16.82 -6.80 0.38
C ILE A 83 -17.39 -8.15 0.86
N ALA A 84 -18.66 -8.20 1.26
CA ALA A 84 -19.30 -9.44 1.69
C ALA A 84 -19.32 -10.51 0.59
N ALA A 85 -19.57 -10.10 -0.66
CA ALA A 85 -19.70 -11.03 -1.80
C ALA A 85 -18.36 -11.52 -2.36
N MET A 86 -17.28 -10.72 -2.29
CA MET A 86 -16.05 -11.02 -3.01
C MET A 86 -14.81 -11.10 -2.12
N ASP A 87 -14.79 -10.44 -0.97
CA ASP A 87 -13.68 -10.49 -0.04
C ASP A 87 -13.84 -11.60 0.99
N ARG A 88 -15.06 -11.80 1.51
CA ARG A 88 -15.40 -12.83 2.51
C ARG A 88 -15.94 -14.12 1.87
N ALA A 89 -16.53 -14.02 0.70
CA ALA A 89 -17.08 -15.13 -0.08
C ALA A 89 -16.58 -15.05 -1.53
N GLY A 90 -17.11 -15.89 -2.44
CA GLY A 90 -16.69 -15.90 -3.85
C GLY A 90 -15.18 -16.08 -4.02
N PRO A 91 -14.47 -15.12 -4.65
CA PRO A 91 -13.02 -15.16 -4.81
C PRO A 91 -12.25 -15.22 -3.49
N SER A 92 -12.87 -14.74 -2.41
CA SER A 92 -12.31 -14.70 -1.05
C SER A 92 -10.93 -14.04 -1.02
N LEU A 93 -10.88 -12.74 -1.38
CA LEU A 93 -9.63 -11.99 -1.49
C LEU A 93 -8.94 -11.78 -0.14
N GLN A 94 -9.70 -11.78 0.97
CA GLN A 94 -9.18 -11.58 2.33
C GLN A 94 -8.35 -10.30 2.45
N SER A 95 -8.75 -9.26 1.73
CA SER A 95 -8.10 -7.94 1.76
C SER A 95 -8.57 -7.06 2.92
N ILE A 96 -9.72 -7.40 3.53
CA ILE A 96 -10.31 -6.67 4.66
C ILE A 96 -10.29 -7.56 5.90
N ILE A 97 -9.71 -7.08 7.01
CA ILE A 97 -9.78 -7.76 8.31
C ILE A 97 -11.11 -7.46 9.00
N GLU A 98 -11.51 -6.20 9.03
CA GLU A 98 -12.66 -5.75 9.82
C GLU A 98 -13.35 -4.58 9.11
N THR A 99 -14.70 -4.62 9.01
CA THR A 99 -15.49 -3.49 8.52
C THR A 99 -15.96 -2.63 9.68
N ASN A 100 -16.04 -1.32 9.48
CA ASN A 100 -16.51 -0.40 10.49
C ASN A 100 -18.02 -0.58 10.76
N PRO A 101 -18.44 -1.03 11.94
CA PRO A 101 -19.85 -1.22 12.25
C PRO A 101 -20.65 0.10 12.30
N GLU A 102 -19.96 1.24 12.34
CA GLU A 102 -20.57 2.58 12.38
C GLU A 102 -20.58 3.27 11.01
N ALA A 103 -20.05 2.62 9.96
CA ALA A 103 -19.86 3.25 8.65
C ALA A 103 -21.15 3.81 8.04
N LEU A 104 -22.26 3.08 8.14
CA LEU A 104 -23.57 3.50 7.60
C LEU A 104 -24.11 4.73 8.34
N ASP A 105 -24.02 4.74 9.66
CA ASP A 105 -24.51 5.87 10.49
C ASP A 105 -23.63 7.11 10.29
N LEU A 106 -22.31 6.92 10.11
CA LEU A 106 -21.39 8.00 9.76
C LEU A 106 -21.74 8.59 8.40
N ALA A 107 -21.94 7.76 7.40
CA ALA A 107 -22.29 8.17 6.05
C ALA A 107 -23.61 8.95 6.01
N GLU A 108 -24.63 8.45 6.72
CA GLU A 108 -25.94 9.15 6.82
C GLU A 108 -25.83 10.51 7.50
N ARG A 109 -24.98 10.66 8.53
CA ARG A 109 -24.72 11.97 9.15
C ARG A 109 -24.05 12.94 8.18
N LEU A 110 -23.11 12.45 7.37
CA LEU A 110 -22.44 13.25 6.35
C LEU A 110 -23.37 13.65 5.19
N ASP A 111 -24.33 12.79 4.82
CA ASP A 111 -25.38 13.17 3.85
C ASP A 111 -26.26 14.31 4.39
N ARG A 112 -26.67 14.24 5.66
CA ARG A 112 -27.43 15.33 6.29
C ARG A 112 -26.62 16.62 6.38
N GLU A 113 -25.34 16.52 6.73
CA GLU A 113 -24.42 17.68 6.77
C GLU A 113 -24.25 18.32 5.39
N ARG A 114 -24.03 17.48 4.35
CA ARG A 114 -23.95 17.95 2.96
C ARG A 114 -25.21 18.73 2.55
N GLY A 115 -26.39 18.24 2.91
CA GLY A 115 -27.67 18.90 2.62
C GLY A 115 -27.85 20.24 3.38
N ALA A 116 -27.31 20.35 4.59
CA ALA A 116 -27.49 21.51 5.46
C ALA A 116 -26.44 22.61 5.23
N THR A 117 -25.16 22.24 5.06
CA THR A 117 -24.02 23.18 5.05
C THR A 117 -23.09 23.04 3.84
N GLY A 118 -23.36 22.08 2.96
CA GLY A 118 -22.45 21.71 1.87
C GLY A 118 -21.35 20.75 2.29
N PRO A 119 -20.52 20.26 1.35
CA PRO A 119 -19.42 19.35 1.63
C PRO A 119 -18.26 20.08 2.31
N ARG A 120 -17.54 19.40 3.21
CA ARG A 120 -16.31 19.91 3.84
C ARG A 120 -15.14 20.04 2.86
N GLY A 121 -15.14 19.26 1.78
CA GLY A 121 -14.08 19.19 0.78
C GLY A 121 -14.22 17.96 -0.10
N PRO A 122 -13.20 17.64 -0.90
CA PRO A 122 -13.27 16.57 -1.92
C PRO A 122 -13.48 15.17 -1.33
N LEU A 123 -13.13 14.93 -0.08
CA LEU A 123 -13.30 13.61 0.55
C LEU A 123 -14.58 13.49 1.39
N HIS A 124 -15.45 14.51 1.42
CA HIS A 124 -16.68 14.45 2.20
C HIS A 124 -17.61 13.35 1.70
N GLY A 125 -17.91 12.38 2.57
CA GLY A 125 -18.75 11.22 2.29
C GLY A 125 -18.04 10.10 1.50
N VAL A 126 -16.75 10.23 1.20
CA VAL A 126 -15.98 9.22 0.44
C VAL A 126 -15.48 8.11 1.38
N PRO A 127 -15.75 6.83 1.06
CA PRO A 127 -15.23 5.71 1.83
C PRO A 127 -13.73 5.50 1.65
N VAL A 128 -13.01 5.33 2.78
CA VAL A 128 -11.57 5.09 2.85
C VAL A 128 -11.28 3.83 3.65
N VAL A 129 -10.41 2.97 3.12
CA VAL A 129 -9.91 1.78 3.80
C VAL A 129 -8.56 2.09 4.44
N LEU A 130 -8.36 1.73 5.71
CA LEU A 130 -7.11 1.96 6.43
C LEU A 130 -6.38 0.66 6.70
N LYS A 131 -5.07 0.63 6.48
CA LYS A 131 -4.23 -0.52 6.89
C LYS A 131 -4.38 -0.78 8.40
N ASP A 132 -4.38 -2.04 8.79
CA ASP A 132 -4.70 -2.47 10.17
C ASP A 132 -3.63 -2.10 11.22
N ASN A 133 -2.60 -1.36 10.85
CA ASN A 133 -1.64 -0.75 11.79
C ASN A 133 -1.89 0.75 12.04
N ILE A 134 -2.97 1.32 11.52
CA ILE A 134 -3.33 2.74 11.68
C ILE A 134 -4.45 2.85 12.71
N ASP A 135 -4.20 3.53 13.82
CA ASP A 135 -5.15 3.70 14.92
C ASP A 135 -6.43 4.43 14.52
N THR A 136 -7.56 3.88 14.94
CA THR A 136 -8.87 4.52 14.88
C THR A 136 -9.56 4.42 16.22
N ALA A 137 -10.00 5.55 16.79
CA ALA A 137 -10.73 5.61 18.05
C ALA A 137 -12.24 5.40 17.80
N ASP A 138 -12.57 4.26 17.24
CA ASP A 138 -13.92 3.78 16.98
C ASP A 138 -14.05 2.32 17.43
N ARG A 139 -14.99 1.58 16.88
CA ARG A 139 -15.22 0.19 17.28
C ARG A 139 -14.36 -0.83 16.53
N MET A 140 -13.49 -0.38 15.61
CA MET A 140 -12.55 -1.27 14.92
C MET A 140 -11.26 -1.43 15.74
N SER A 141 -10.73 -2.64 15.75
CA SER A 141 -9.42 -2.92 16.36
C SER A 141 -8.27 -2.42 15.49
N THR A 142 -7.11 -2.14 16.11
CA THR A 142 -5.83 -1.89 15.42
C THR A 142 -4.84 -2.95 15.87
N THR A 143 -4.41 -3.84 14.95
CA THR A 143 -3.74 -5.07 15.36
C THR A 143 -2.45 -5.42 14.63
N ALA A 144 -2.08 -4.68 13.59
CA ALA A 144 -1.00 -5.08 12.68
C ALA A 144 -1.16 -6.52 12.15
N GLY A 145 -2.40 -7.02 12.05
CA GLY A 145 -2.74 -8.38 11.62
C GLY A 145 -2.54 -9.46 12.67
N SER A 146 -2.01 -9.16 13.87
CA SER A 146 -1.69 -10.12 14.92
C SER A 146 -2.84 -10.34 15.91
N LEU A 147 -2.98 -11.59 16.36
CA LEU A 147 -3.89 -11.94 17.45
C LEU A 147 -3.44 -11.36 18.80
N ALA A 148 -2.17 -10.99 18.94
CA ALA A 148 -1.65 -10.36 20.16
C ALA A 148 -2.37 -9.04 20.48
N LEU A 149 -2.85 -8.33 19.46
CA LEU A 149 -3.59 -7.07 19.58
C LEU A 149 -5.08 -7.22 19.19
N GLU A 150 -5.58 -8.43 19.00
CA GLU A 150 -7.00 -8.65 18.71
C GLU A 150 -7.89 -8.04 19.81
N GLY A 151 -8.88 -7.22 19.38
CA GLY A 151 -9.75 -6.48 20.30
C GLY A 151 -9.11 -5.21 20.88
N SER A 152 -7.90 -4.85 20.45
CA SER A 152 -7.25 -3.60 20.86
C SER A 152 -7.90 -2.40 20.17
N ILE A 153 -8.69 -1.64 20.92
CA ILE A 153 -9.27 -0.37 20.48
C ILE A 153 -8.31 0.75 20.89
N ALA A 154 -7.87 1.53 19.90
CA ALA A 154 -6.97 2.63 20.17
C ALA A 154 -7.65 3.71 21.04
N PRO A 155 -6.96 4.28 22.05
CA PRO A 155 -7.55 5.28 22.93
C PRO A 155 -7.81 6.63 22.23
N ARG A 156 -7.25 6.82 21.05
CA ARG A 156 -7.41 8.01 20.21
C ARG A 156 -7.10 7.70 18.76
N ASP A 157 -7.64 8.51 17.83
CA ASP A 157 -7.29 8.43 16.42
C ASP A 157 -5.79 8.70 16.19
N SER A 158 -5.21 7.99 15.23
CA SER A 158 -3.99 8.43 14.56
C SER A 158 -4.19 9.82 13.94
N HIS A 159 -3.10 10.51 13.64
CA HIS A 159 -3.22 11.77 12.87
C HIS A 159 -3.93 11.55 11.53
N VAL A 160 -3.59 10.47 10.85
CA VAL A 160 -4.21 10.04 9.57
C VAL A 160 -5.72 9.91 9.72
N ALA A 161 -6.21 9.15 10.70
CA ALA A 161 -7.65 8.95 10.93
C ALA A 161 -8.35 10.25 11.32
N ALA A 162 -7.75 11.06 12.19
CA ALA A 162 -8.30 12.35 12.60
C ALA A 162 -8.43 13.32 11.42
N ARG A 163 -7.43 13.40 10.53
CA ARG A 163 -7.46 14.23 9.32
C ARG A 163 -8.56 13.79 8.35
N LEU A 164 -8.70 12.48 8.13
CA LEU A 164 -9.75 11.92 7.28
C LEU A 164 -11.15 12.23 7.83
N ARG A 165 -11.36 12.06 9.14
CA ARG A 165 -12.64 12.42 9.78
C ARG A 165 -12.93 13.92 9.67
N ALA A 166 -11.92 14.77 9.87
CA ALA A 166 -12.05 16.21 9.72
C ALA A 166 -12.44 16.61 8.28
N ALA A 167 -11.93 15.90 7.28
CA ALA A 167 -12.30 16.08 5.87
C ALA A 167 -13.67 15.49 5.51
N GLY A 168 -14.34 14.82 6.46
CA GLY A 168 -15.64 14.18 6.23
C GLY A 168 -15.55 12.84 5.49
N ALA A 169 -14.40 12.18 5.46
CA ALA A 169 -14.29 10.84 4.90
C ALA A 169 -14.94 9.79 5.81
N VAL A 170 -15.48 8.71 5.23
CA VAL A 170 -16.01 7.57 5.97
C VAL A 170 -14.93 6.52 6.12
N LEU A 171 -14.47 6.28 7.34
CA LEU A 171 -13.55 5.15 7.61
C LEU A 171 -14.34 3.86 7.48
N LEU A 172 -14.14 3.16 6.35
CA LEU A 172 -14.98 2.02 5.95
C LEU A 172 -14.55 0.71 6.61
N ALA A 173 -13.24 0.48 6.69
CA ALA A 173 -12.70 -0.82 7.08
C ALA A 173 -11.22 -0.76 7.46
N LYS A 174 -10.75 -1.79 8.18
CA LYS A 174 -9.34 -2.13 8.36
C LYS A 174 -8.91 -3.13 7.28
N ALA A 175 -7.90 -2.76 6.50
CA ALA A 175 -7.31 -3.62 5.49
C ALA A 175 -6.36 -4.65 6.09
N ASN A 176 -6.39 -5.87 5.57
CA ASN A 176 -5.40 -6.89 5.85
C ASN A 176 -3.99 -6.41 5.44
N MET A 177 -2.99 -6.98 6.06
CA MET A 177 -1.59 -6.61 5.83
C MET A 177 -0.69 -7.83 6.08
N SER A 178 0.54 -7.77 5.61
CA SER A 178 1.54 -8.70 6.12
C SER A 178 1.72 -8.44 7.61
N GLU A 179 1.62 -9.48 8.41
CA GLU A 179 1.64 -9.36 9.86
C GLU A 179 2.89 -8.63 10.36
N TRP A 180 2.68 -7.68 11.30
CA TRP A 180 3.73 -6.79 11.81
C TRP A 180 4.55 -6.11 10.71
N ALA A 181 3.90 -5.82 9.58
CA ALA A 181 4.49 -5.19 8.40
C ALA A 181 5.72 -5.92 7.83
N ASN A 182 5.73 -7.25 7.87
CA ASN A 182 6.80 -8.17 7.45
C ASN A 182 8.04 -8.23 8.37
N ILE A 183 8.14 -7.38 9.39
CA ILE A 183 9.38 -7.31 10.21
C ILE A 183 9.52 -8.45 11.23
N ARG A 184 8.56 -9.38 11.32
CA ARG A 184 8.63 -10.49 12.26
C ARG A 184 9.64 -11.57 11.85
N SER A 185 9.74 -11.85 10.55
CA SER A 185 10.55 -12.93 9.98
C SER A 185 11.10 -12.60 8.60
N THR A 186 12.29 -13.08 8.28
CA THR A 186 12.86 -13.03 6.93
C THR A 186 12.16 -13.99 5.95
N ARG A 187 11.27 -14.85 6.45
CA ARG A 187 10.47 -15.82 5.68
C ARG A 187 8.98 -15.47 5.67
N SER A 188 8.63 -14.24 6.01
CA SER A 188 7.24 -13.79 5.94
C SER A 188 6.69 -13.98 4.53
N SER A 189 5.45 -14.49 4.42
CA SER A 189 4.70 -14.44 3.18
C SER A 189 3.90 -13.15 3.17
N SER A 190 4.15 -12.28 2.20
CA SER A 190 3.46 -10.99 2.09
C SER A 190 1.95 -11.19 1.94
N GLY A 191 1.19 -10.36 2.67
CA GLY A 191 -0.26 -10.44 2.72
C GLY A 191 -0.83 -11.48 3.66
N TRP A 192 -0.02 -12.28 4.34
CA TRP A 192 -0.49 -13.17 5.38
C TRP A 192 -0.48 -12.50 6.75
N SER A 193 -1.53 -12.71 7.51
CA SER A 193 -1.60 -12.37 8.92
C SER A 193 -2.44 -13.39 9.69
N ALA A 194 -2.13 -13.60 10.98
CA ALA A 194 -2.86 -14.56 11.81
C ALA A 194 -4.34 -14.18 11.97
N ARG A 195 -4.65 -12.89 11.97
CA ARG A 195 -6.00 -12.38 12.10
C ARG A 195 -6.77 -12.38 10.77
N GLY A 196 -6.12 -12.06 9.66
CA GLY A 196 -6.77 -11.87 8.35
C GLY A 196 -6.61 -13.01 7.36
N GLY A 197 -5.73 -13.99 7.64
CA GLY A 197 -5.35 -15.02 6.66
C GLY A 197 -4.50 -14.44 5.52
N GLN A 198 -4.44 -15.16 4.38
CA GLN A 198 -3.68 -14.75 3.23
C GLN A 198 -4.50 -13.85 2.30
N CYS A 199 -4.14 -12.58 2.22
CA CYS A 199 -4.64 -11.67 1.19
C CYS A 199 -4.23 -12.15 -0.20
N ARG A 200 -5.16 -12.17 -1.15
CA ARG A 200 -4.95 -12.65 -2.52
C ARG A 200 -4.88 -11.50 -3.50
N ASN A 201 -4.13 -11.71 -4.58
CA ASN A 201 -4.07 -10.77 -5.68
C ASN A 201 -5.38 -10.79 -6.49
N PRO A 202 -6.05 -9.64 -6.72
CA PRO A 202 -7.32 -9.59 -7.43
C PRO A 202 -7.22 -9.92 -8.92
N PHE A 203 -6.03 -9.84 -9.54
CA PHE A 203 -5.82 -10.20 -10.93
C PHE A 203 -5.70 -11.72 -11.13
N VAL A 204 -4.95 -12.39 -10.22
CA VAL A 204 -4.73 -13.83 -10.25
C VAL A 204 -4.66 -14.35 -8.82
N LEU A 205 -5.65 -15.12 -8.39
CA LEU A 205 -5.91 -15.46 -6.99
C LEU A 205 -4.81 -16.29 -6.30
N ASP A 206 -3.96 -16.97 -7.06
CA ASP A 206 -2.82 -17.73 -6.52
C ASP A 206 -1.52 -16.90 -6.45
N ARG A 207 -1.59 -15.61 -6.84
CA ARG A 207 -0.45 -14.71 -6.80
C ARG A 207 -0.42 -13.89 -5.51
N ASN A 208 0.79 -13.56 -5.11
CA ASN A 208 1.03 -12.73 -3.95
C ASN A 208 0.66 -11.25 -4.25
N PRO A 209 -0.08 -10.55 -3.39
CA PRO A 209 -0.39 -9.13 -3.57
C PRO A 209 0.79 -8.21 -3.24
N CYS A 210 1.97 -8.73 -2.89
CA CYS A 210 3.04 -8.02 -2.19
C CYS A 210 2.56 -7.42 -0.86
N GLY A 211 3.44 -6.77 -0.13
CA GLY A 211 3.12 -6.18 1.18
C GLY A 211 4.12 -5.10 1.59
N SER A 212 3.92 -4.61 2.77
CA SER A 212 2.98 -5.05 3.79
C SER A 212 1.58 -4.42 3.69
N SER A 213 1.31 -3.40 2.86
CA SER A 213 -0.03 -2.82 2.66
C SER A 213 -0.87 -3.63 1.66
N SER A 214 -0.82 -4.96 1.78
CA SER A 214 -1.43 -5.93 0.85
C SER A 214 -2.91 -5.70 0.64
N GLY A 215 -3.67 -5.69 1.73
CA GLY A 215 -5.12 -5.49 1.69
C GLY A 215 -5.53 -4.09 1.25
N SER A 216 -4.75 -3.04 1.60
CA SER A 216 -5.04 -1.68 1.15
C SER A 216 -4.99 -1.57 -0.38
N ALA A 217 -3.96 -2.15 -1.01
CA ALA A 217 -3.83 -2.16 -2.47
C ALA A 217 -4.86 -3.09 -3.14
N ALA A 218 -5.02 -4.31 -2.63
CA ALA A 218 -5.95 -5.28 -3.17
C ALA A 218 -7.41 -4.80 -3.07
N ALA A 219 -7.80 -4.16 -1.95
CA ALA A 219 -9.15 -3.62 -1.76
C ALA A 219 -9.50 -2.53 -2.77
N VAL A 220 -8.59 -1.57 -3.00
CA VAL A 220 -8.80 -0.51 -4.01
C VAL A 220 -8.81 -1.10 -5.42
N SER A 221 -7.92 -2.04 -5.71
CA SER A 221 -7.86 -2.75 -6.99
C SER A 221 -9.14 -3.53 -7.28
N ALA A 222 -9.74 -4.17 -6.26
CA ALA A 222 -11.00 -4.93 -6.38
C ALA A 222 -12.26 -4.06 -6.25
N ASN A 223 -12.13 -2.75 -6.13
CA ASN A 223 -13.24 -1.82 -5.90
C ASN A 223 -14.01 -2.14 -4.60
N PHE A 224 -13.31 -2.31 -3.47
CA PHE A 224 -13.90 -2.44 -2.12
C PHE A 224 -13.87 -1.12 -1.34
N GLY A 225 -13.34 -0.09 -1.93
CA GLY A 225 -13.29 1.28 -1.46
C GLY A 225 -12.81 2.20 -2.58
N THR A 226 -13.10 3.48 -2.45
CA THR A 226 -12.61 4.47 -3.42
C THR A 226 -11.13 4.73 -3.22
N LEU A 227 -10.70 4.80 -1.97
CA LEU A 227 -9.36 5.17 -1.52
C LEU A 227 -8.87 4.21 -0.43
N ALA A 228 -7.56 4.05 -0.32
CA ALA A 228 -6.95 3.40 0.85
C ALA A 228 -5.70 4.15 1.32
N VAL A 229 -5.37 3.97 2.59
CA VAL A 229 -4.10 4.41 3.19
C VAL A 229 -3.29 3.18 3.56
N GLY A 230 -2.05 3.15 3.09
CA GLY A 230 -1.03 2.19 3.48
C GLY A 230 0.04 2.83 4.35
N THR A 231 1.01 2.02 4.78
CA THR A 231 2.23 2.47 5.44
C THR A 231 3.44 1.81 4.80
N GLU A 232 4.56 2.51 4.81
CA GLU A 232 5.81 2.00 4.28
C GLU A 232 6.99 2.33 5.18
N THR A 233 7.81 1.33 5.41
CA THR A 233 9.17 1.45 5.93
C THR A 233 10.15 1.31 4.77
N ASP A 234 10.06 0.22 3.99
CA ASP A 234 10.69 0.03 2.68
C ASP A 234 9.78 -0.83 1.78
N GLY A 235 9.30 -0.27 0.68
CA GLY A 235 8.51 -0.94 -0.34
C GLY A 235 7.03 -1.16 0.00
N SER A 236 6.62 -0.99 1.23
CA SER A 236 5.30 -1.46 1.71
C SER A 236 4.07 -0.66 1.22
N ILE A 237 4.24 0.40 0.46
CA ILE A 237 3.20 1.09 -0.34
C ILE A 237 3.45 0.80 -1.83
N VAL A 238 4.69 1.04 -2.30
CA VAL A 238 4.96 1.01 -3.74
C VAL A 238 4.94 -0.40 -4.32
N CYS A 239 5.38 -1.42 -3.56
CA CYS A 239 5.34 -2.82 -4.03
C CYS A 239 3.90 -3.35 -4.13
N PRO A 240 3.03 -3.28 -3.09
CA PRO A 240 1.64 -3.69 -3.26
C PRO A 240 0.89 -2.83 -4.28
N ALA A 241 1.24 -1.54 -4.46
CA ALA A 241 0.69 -0.74 -5.56
C ALA A 241 1.00 -1.37 -6.91
N SER A 242 2.25 -1.78 -7.15
CA SER A 242 2.68 -2.44 -8.39
C SER A 242 1.98 -3.80 -8.59
N ALA A 243 2.01 -4.67 -7.58
CA ALA A 243 1.45 -6.01 -7.68
C ALA A 243 -0.08 -6.02 -7.87
N ASN A 244 -0.78 -4.96 -7.49
CA ASN A 244 -2.23 -4.83 -7.61
C ASN A 244 -2.68 -3.77 -8.64
N GLY A 245 -1.77 -3.24 -9.45
CA GLY A 245 -2.09 -2.32 -10.55
C GLY A 245 -2.76 -1.02 -10.11
N VAL A 246 -2.34 -0.47 -8.98
CA VAL A 246 -2.84 0.81 -8.45
C VAL A 246 -1.70 1.81 -8.29
N VAL A 247 -2.04 3.08 -8.08
CA VAL A 247 -1.09 4.14 -7.76
C VAL A 247 -0.77 4.11 -6.27
N GLY A 248 0.52 4.16 -5.93
CA GLY A 248 0.99 4.31 -4.55
C GLY A 248 1.87 5.54 -4.39
N ILE A 249 1.63 6.36 -3.39
CA ILE A 249 2.52 7.46 -3.02
C ILE A 249 3.13 7.18 -1.64
N LYS A 250 4.43 6.97 -1.61
CA LYS A 250 5.23 7.01 -0.38
C LYS A 250 5.77 8.43 -0.24
N PRO A 251 5.26 9.24 0.68
CA PRO A 251 5.75 10.61 0.84
C PRO A 251 7.12 10.66 1.54
N THR A 252 7.73 11.84 1.54
CA THR A 252 8.88 12.17 2.39
C THR A 252 8.53 11.90 3.85
N VAL A 253 9.43 11.27 4.59
CA VAL A 253 9.24 11.03 6.03
C VAL A 253 9.02 12.36 6.76
N GLY A 254 7.91 12.45 7.49
CA GLY A 254 7.47 13.66 8.17
C GLY A 254 6.50 14.54 7.36
N LEU A 255 6.19 14.25 6.09
CA LEU A 255 5.12 14.94 5.38
C LEU A 255 3.74 14.52 5.93
N VAL A 256 3.59 13.24 6.24
CA VAL A 256 2.43 12.66 6.93
C VAL A 256 2.88 12.18 8.30
N SER A 257 2.13 12.53 9.35
CA SER A 257 2.44 12.12 10.72
C SER A 257 2.25 10.61 10.92
N ARG A 258 3.14 10.00 11.70
CA ARG A 258 3.10 8.59 12.12
C ARG A 258 2.51 8.39 13.49
N ALA A 259 2.05 9.47 14.16
CA ALA A 259 1.43 9.37 15.48
C ALA A 259 0.15 8.53 15.44
N GLY A 260 0.14 7.43 16.19
CA GLY A 260 -0.94 6.44 16.20
C GLY A 260 -0.84 5.44 15.03
N ILE A 261 0.37 5.16 14.55
CA ILE A 261 0.67 4.06 13.64
C ILE A 261 1.57 3.07 14.38
N ILE A 262 1.24 1.78 14.35
CA ILE A 262 2.11 0.73 14.93
C ILE A 262 3.43 0.76 14.16
N PRO A 263 4.56 1.04 14.85
CA PRO A 263 5.82 1.39 14.20
C PRO A 263 6.68 0.17 13.84
N ILE A 264 7.57 0.38 12.86
CA ILE A 264 8.83 -0.35 12.72
C ILE A 264 9.98 0.59 13.06
N SER A 265 10.01 1.80 12.47
CA SER A 265 11.18 2.66 12.49
C SER A 265 10.78 4.14 12.43
N HIS A 266 11.13 4.91 13.44
CA HIS A 266 10.89 6.35 13.43
C HIS A 266 11.74 7.11 12.39
N THR A 267 12.77 6.49 11.82
CA THR A 267 13.56 7.12 10.77
C THR A 267 13.05 6.85 9.35
N GLN A 268 12.30 5.76 9.10
CA GLN A 268 11.87 5.38 7.76
C GLN A 268 10.36 5.32 7.56
N ASP A 269 9.57 5.04 8.61
CA ASP A 269 8.13 4.87 8.49
C ASP A 269 7.43 6.12 7.95
N THR A 270 6.44 5.89 7.08
CA THR A 270 5.50 6.91 6.61
C THR A 270 4.16 6.25 6.28
N ALA A 271 3.09 7.05 6.21
CA ALA A 271 1.80 6.64 5.66
C ALA A 271 1.55 7.36 4.34
N GLY A 272 0.81 6.72 3.43
CA GLY A 272 0.51 7.35 2.16
C GLY A 272 -0.64 6.70 1.38
N PRO A 273 -1.09 7.37 0.33
CA PRO A 273 -2.17 6.93 -0.54
C PRO A 273 -1.91 5.64 -1.30
N LEU A 274 -2.96 4.82 -1.43
CA LEU A 274 -3.12 3.75 -2.41
C LEU A 274 -4.46 3.97 -3.12
N CYS A 275 -4.43 4.29 -4.41
CA CYS A 275 -5.59 4.74 -5.18
C CYS A 275 -5.55 4.18 -6.60
N ARG A 276 -6.67 4.24 -7.33
CA ARG A 276 -6.70 3.81 -8.73
C ARG A 276 -6.05 4.84 -9.68
N THR A 277 -6.07 6.13 -9.31
CA THR A 277 -5.53 7.21 -10.14
C THR A 277 -4.57 8.09 -9.37
N VAL A 278 -3.64 8.75 -10.07
CA VAL A 278 -2.75 9.78 -9.50
C VAL A 278 -3.56 10.95 -8.96
N ALA A 279 -4.68 11.30 -9.60
CA ALA A 279 -5.55 12.39 -9.16
C ALA A 279 -6.17 12.10 -7.78
N ASP A 280 -6.71 10.90 -7.57
CA ASP A 280 -7.27 10.49 -6.29
C ASP A 280 -6.17 10.39 -5.20
N ALA A 281 -4.98 9.90 -5.58
CA ALA A 281 -3.84 9.83 -4.66
C ALA A 281 -3.37 11.22 -4.22
N ALA A 282 -3.35 12.20 -5.13
CA ALA A 282 -3.02 13.61 -4.82
C ALA A 282 -4.08 14.25 -3.91
N ALA A 283 -5.37 14.01 -4.18
CA ALA A 283 -6.46 14.49 -3.33
C ALA A 283 -6.39 13.90 -1.91
N LEU A 284 -6.08 12.60 -1.81
CA LEU A 284 -5.91 11.94 -0.51
C LEU A 284 -4.67 12.47 0.21
N LEU A 285 -3.52 12.63 -0.48
CA LEU A 285 -2.30 13.19 0.13
C LEU A 285 -2.53 14.60 0.68
N THR A 286 -3.32 15.43 -0.01
CA THR A 286 -3.72 16.78 0.46
C THR A 286 -4.37 16.71 1.85
N VAL A 287 -5.20 15.73 2.08
CA VAL A 287 -5.85 15.55 3.39
C VAL A 287 -4.87 15.00 4.43
N LEU A 288 -3.99 14.07 4.05
CA LEU A 288 -3.09 13.39 5.01
C LEU A 288 -1.92 14.26 5.46
N ALA A 289 -1.38 15.12 4.56
CA ALA A 289 -0.19 15.92 4.82
C ALA A 289 -0.44 17.01 5.88
N GLY A 290 0.55 17.23 6.74
CA GLY A 290 0.51 18.31 7.72
C GLY A 290 1.31 18.06 8.98
N ALA A 291 1.60 19.12 9.71
CA ALA A 291 2.32 19.07 10.97
C ALA A 291 1.46 18.46 12.10
N ASP A 292 2.09 17.65 12.93
CA ASP A 292 1.50 17.06 14.14
C ASP A 292 2.53 17.17 15.28
N PRO A 293 2.21 17.87 16.37
CA PRO A 293 3.13 18.00 17.51
C PRO A 293 3.47 16.66 18.19
N ARG A 294 2.70 15.60 17.92
CA ARG A 294 2.96 14.25 18.42
C ARG A 294 4.05 13.51 17.63
N ASP A 295 4.39 13.99 16.44
CA ASP A 295 5.45 13.43 15.59
C ASP A 295 6.46 14.52 15.22
N ALA A 296 7.60 14.52 15.89
CA ALA A 296 8.64 15.52 15.72
C ALA A 296 9.19 15.62 14.28
N ALA A 297 9.13 14.54 13.49
CA ALA A 297 9.57 14.56 12.09
C ALA A 297 8.73 15.52 11.24
N THR A 298 7.46 15.76 11.62
CA THR A 298 6.58 16.66 10.88
C THR A 298 6.92 18.14 11.04
N ALA A 299 7.78 18.50 11.99
CA ALA A 299 8.20 19.90 12.15
C ALA A 299 8.94 20.43 10.91
N ALA A 300 9.71 19.57 10.23
CA ALA A 300 10.39 19.93 8.99
C ALA A 300 9.42 20.18 7.82
N SER A 301 8.26 19.49 7.81
CA SER A 301 7.29 19.59 6.72
C SER A 301 6.53 20.92 6.67
N ALA A 302 6.47 21.68 7.75
CA ALA A 302 5.69 22.91 7.84
C ALA A 302 5.97 23.94 6.73
N ARG A 303 7.14 23.85 6.08
CA ARG A 303 7.57 24.72 4.96
C ARG A 303 7.39 24.06 3.59
N HIS A 304 6.94 22.80 3.54
CA HIS A 304 6.91 21.97 2.34
C HIS A 304 5.53 21.35 2.08
N VAL A 305 4.61 21.47 3.04
CA VAL A 305 3.23 21.03 2.85
C VAL A 305 2.53 21.95 1.87
N GLU A 306 2.03 21.37 0.78
CA GLU A 306 1.18 22.08 -0.17
C GLU A 306 -0.26 22.10 0.34
N GLN A 307 -0.97 23.19 0.07
CA GLN A 307 -2.38 23.31 0.43
C GLN A 307 -3.26 22.37 -0.38
N ASP A 308 -2.84 22.08 -1.62
CA ASP A 308 -3.56 21.23 -2.56
C ASP A 308 -2.60 20.56 -3.55
N TYR A 309 -2.33 19.27 -3.36
CA TYR A 309 -1.50 18.48 -4.27
C TYR A 309 -2.15 18.25 -5.63
N THR A 310 -3.47 18.43 -5.76
CA THR A 310 -4.15 18.32 -7.08
C THR A 310 -3.81 19.48 -8.01
N ALA A 311 -3.27 20.58 -7.49
CA ALA A 311 -2.77 21.69 -8.30
C ALA A 311 -1.62 21.30 -9.24
N PHE A 312 -0.93 20.18 -8.95
CA PHE A 312 0.19 19.67 -9.74
C PHE A 312 -0.21 18.67 -10.83
N LEU A 313 -1.49 18.36 -11.00
CA LEU A 313 -2.01 17.47 -12.05
C LEU A 313 -1.95 18.16 -13.41
N LYS A 314 -0.80 18.09 -14.08
CA LYS A 314 -0.53 18.72 -15.38
C LYS A 314 -0.33 17.66 -16.45
N LYS A 315 -1.18 17.62 -17.49
CA LYS A 315 -1.09 16.66 -18.60
C LYS A 315 0.21 16.79 -19.41
N ASP A 316 0.75 17.99 -19.50
CA ASP A 316 2.03 18.30 -20.16
C ASP A 316 3.22 18.28 -19.18
N GLY A 317 3.06 17.70 -18.01
CA GLY A 317 4.03 17.71 -16.92
C GLY A 317 5.37 17.05 -17.23
N LEU A 318 5.45 16.19 -18.25
CA LEU A 318 6.68 15.55 -18.71
C LEU A 318 7.53 16.45 -19.61
N ARG A 319 6.95 17.47 -20.25
CA ARG A 319 7.64 18.32 -21.21
C ARG A 319 8.82 19.05 -20.55
N GLY A 320 10.03 18.80 -21.05
CA GLY A 320 11.26 19.40 -20.59
C GLY A 320 11.77 18.85 -19.25
N ALA A 321 11.06 17.94 -18.61
CA ALA A 321 11.51 17.30 -17.37
C ALA A 321 12.77 16.46 -17.62
N ARG A 322 13.76 16.58 -16.73
CA ARG A 322 15.01 15.81 -16.78
C ARG A 322 14.89 14.60 -15.85
N ILE A 323 14.82 13.42 -16.42
CA ILE A 323 14.55 12.18 -15.69
C ILE A 323 15.76 11.25 -15.84
N GLY A 324 16.32 10.84 -14.69
CA GLY A 324 17.38 9.84 -14.64
C GLY A 324 16.80 8.41 -14.69
N VAL A 325 17.46 7.51 -15.39
CA VAL A 325 17.09 6.09 -15.45
C VAL A 325 18.10 5.29 -14.62
N ALA A 326 17.68 4.74 -13.50
CA ALA A 326 18.51 3.87 -12.68
C ALA A 326 18.47 2.44 -13.25
N ARG A 327 19.55 2.05 -13.97
CA ARG A 327 19.66 0.73 -14.62
C ARG A 327 20.25 -0.33 -13.70
N ALA A 328 21.39 -0.01 -13.11
CA ALA A 328 22.08 -0.96 -12.23
C ALA A 328 21.21 -1.35 -11.04
N LYS A 329 21.10 -2.63 -10.74
CA LYS A 329 20.28 -3.22 -9.68
C LYS A 329 18.75 -3.23 -9.94
N PHE A 330 18.20 -2.34 -10.77
CA PHE A 330 16.75 -2.18 -10.93
C PHE A 330 16.21 -2.67 -12.29
N PHE A 331 17.11 -3.07 -13.18
CA PHE A 331 16.84 -3.82 -14.41
C PHE A 331 17.65 -5.12 -14.41
N GLY A 332 17.33 -6.04 -15.33
CA GLY A 332 18.06 -7.29 -15.52
C GLY A 332 17.61 -8.47 -14.67
N TYR A 333 16.61 -8.31 -13.81
CA TYR A 333 16.04 -9.41 -13.01
C TYR A 333 14.79 -10.04 -13.65
N SER A 334 14.20 -9.41 -14.66
CA SER A 334 13.03 -9.91 -15.37
C SER A 334 12.96 -9.29 -16.77
N ASP A 335 13.19 -10.08 -17.81
CA ASP A 335 13.12 -9.63 -19.23
C ASP A 335 11.79 -8.99 -19.59
N VAL A 336 10.69 -9.44 -18.99
CA VAL A 336 9.36 -8.88 -19.24
C VAL A 336 9.23 -7.51 -18.59
N THR A 337 9.67 -7.39 -17.35
CA THR A 337 9.71 -6.10 -16.63
C THR A 337 10.60 -5.11 -17.39
N ASP A 338 11.76 -5.53 -17.85
CA ASP A 338 12.68 -4.70 -18.62
C ASP A 338 12.07 -4.20 -19.93
N ARG A 339 11.34 -5.06 -20.65
CA ARG A 339 10.61 -4.63 -21.86
C ARG A 339 9.54 -3.59 -21.55
N LEU A 340 8.75 -3.78 -20.50
CA LEU A 340 7.75 -2.81 -20.06
C LEU A 340 8.39 -1.49 -19.61
N GLY A 341 9.47 -1.56 -18.83
CA GLY A 341 10.25 -0.40 -18.41
C GLY A 341 10.80 0.38 -19.60
N ASN A 342 11.40 -0.31 -20.58
CA ASN A 342 11.91 0.34 -21.80
C ASN A 342 10.77 0.97 -22.62
N ALA A 343 9.63 0.32 -22.75
CA ALA A 343 8.45 0.91 -23.40
C ALA A 343 7.95 2.17 -22.68
N ALA A 344 7.92 2.15 -21.34
CA ALA A 344 7.59 3.31 -20.54
C ALA A 344 8.58 4.46 -20.74
N LEU A 345 9.89 4.17 -20.86
CA LEU A 345 10.91 5.19 -21.17
C LEU A 345 10.69 5.83 -22.55
N GLU A 346 10.24 5.08 -23.55
CA GLU A 346 9.88 5.65 -24.85
C GLU A 346 8.65 6.55 -24.76
N VAL A 347 7.67 6.21 -23.92
CA VAL A 347 6.53 7.11 -23.62
C VAL A 347 7.04 8.41 -23.01
N LEU A 348 7.91 8.36 -22.00
CA LEU A 348 8.48 9.56 -21.37
C LEU A 348 9.20 10.46 -22.40
N ARG A 349 9.99 9.87 -23.32
CA ARG A 349 10.65 10.63 -24.40
C ARG A 349 9.66 11.28 -25.36
N ARG A 350 8.66 10.52 -25.79
CA ARG A 350 7.62 11.00 -26.72
C ARG A 350 6.85 12.19 -26.13
N GLU A 351 6.60 12.17 -24.82
CA GLU A 351 5.92 13.25 -24.11
C GLU A 351 6.87 14.42 -23.76
N GLY A 352 8.09 14.40 -24.25
CA GLY A 352 9.02 15.52 -24.18
C GLY A 352 9.95 15.55 -22.97
N ALA A 353 10.07 14.45 -22.22
CA ALA A 353 11.07 14.35 -21.17
C ALA A 353 12.49 14.13 -21.74
N VAL A 354 13.49 14.70 -21.09
CA VAL A 354 14.91 14.51 -21.37
C VAL A 354 15.45 13.40 -20.47
N LEU A 355 15.69 12.22 -21.02
CA LEU A 355 16.21 11.10 -20.25
C LEU A 355 17.73 11.14 -20.14
N VAL A 356 18.23 10.92 -18.93
CA VAL A 356 19.65 10.64 -18.63
C VAL A 356 19.74 9.14 -18.33
N ASP A 357 20.24 8.36 -19.28
CA ASP A 357 20.23 6.90 -19.26
C ASP A 357 21.61 6.34 -19.61
N PRO A 358 22.36 5.71 -18.67
CA PRO A 358 21.99 5.49 -17.28
C PRO A 358 22.25 6.68 -16.35
N ALA A 359 21.50 6.73 -15.23
CA ALA A 359 21.74 7.60 -14.08
C ALA A 359 21.65 6.73 -12.81
N ASP A 360 22.60 5.83 -12.69
CA ASP A 360 22.63 4.84 -11.61
C ASP A 360 22.90 5.49 -10.26
N ILE A 361 22.25 4.96 -9.23
CA ILE A 361 22.42 5.43 -7.85
C ILE A 361 23.64 4.76 -7.26
N PRO A 362 24.68 5.54 -6.87
CA PRO A 362 25.83 4.97 -6.19
C PRO A 362 25.43 4.25 -4.90
N HIS A 363 26.18 3.23 -4.56
CA HIS A 363 26.02 2.48 -3.30
C HIS A 363 24.67 1.75 -3.12
N ALA A 364 23.80 1.66 -4.13
CA ALA A 364 22.56 0.90 -4.03
C ALA A 364 22.88 -0.56 -3.64
N GLY A 365 22.28 -1.02 -2.53
CA GLY A 365 22.51 -2.35 -1.94
C GLY A 365 23.73 -2.47 -1.00
N GLU A 366 24.59 -1.44 -0.88
CA GLU A 366 25.72 -1.48 0.05
C GLU A 366 25.32 -1.16 1.49
N TYR A 367 24.15 -0.60 1.71
CA TYR A 367 23.64 -0.19 3.02
C TYR A 367 22.56 -1.14 3.57
N ASP A 368 22.19 -2.22 2.88
CA ASP A 368 21.08 -3.11 3.28
C ASP A 368 21.30 -3.71 4.69
N ALA A 369 22.52 -4.13 5.00
CA ALA A 369 22.84 -4.64 6.33
C ALA A 369 22.79 -3.54 7.42
N ALA A 370 23.15 -2.31 7.07
CA ALA A 370 23.07 -1.18 7.98
C ALA A 370 21.61 -0.75 8.20
N GLU A 371 20.78 -0.80 7.16
CA GLU A 371 19.35 -0.58 7.25
C GLU A 371 18.69 -1.58 8.20
N LEU A 372 18.89 -2.89 7.99
CA LEU A 372 18.34 -3.91 8.89
C LEU A 372 18.76 -3.67 10.34
N GLU A 373 20.01 -3.29 10.57
CA GLU A 373 20.50 -2.97 11.92
C GLU A 373 19.76 -1.79 12.53
N VAL A 374 19.51 -0.71 11.77
CA VAL A 374 18.70 0.44 12.21
C VAL A 374 17.28 -0.01 12.54
N LEU A 375 16.63 -0.76 11.64
CA LEU A 375 15.25 -1.22 11.83
C LEU A 375 15.10 -2.08 13.10
N LEU A 376 16.05 -2.98 13.38
CA LEU A 376 15.98 -3.84 14.57
C LEU A 376 16.10 -3.04 15.88
N TYR A 377 16.97 -2.02 15.94
CA TYR A 377 17.09 -1.15 17.11
C TYR A 377 15.84 -0.30 17.32
N GLU A 378 15.33 0.31 16.24
CA GLU A 378 14.19 1.21 16.30
C GLU A 378 12.91 0.44 16.55
N LEU A 379 12.72 -0.75 15.96
CA LEU A 379 11.59 -1.61 16.23
C LEU A 379 11.39 -1.86 17.73
N LYS A 380 12.46 -2.24 18.45
CA LYS A 380 12.35 -2.47 19.91
C LYS A 380 11.93 -1.21 20.65
N ALA A 381 12.60 -0.08 20.36
CA ALA A 381 12.37 1.17 21.05
C ALA A 381 10.96 1.71 20.78
N ASP A 382 10.57 1.76 19.53
CA ASP A 382 9.34 2.41 19.08
C ASP A 382 8.12 1.54 19.37
N LEU A 383 8.21 0.22 19.14
CA LEU A 383 7.11 -0.70 19.44
C LEU A 383 6.84 -0.79 20.96
N ASN A 384 7.89 -0.81 21.79
CA ASN A 384 7.71 -0.75 23.24
C ASN A 384 7.01 0.53 23.67
N ALA A 385 7.36 1.67 23.10
CA ALA A 385 6.71 2.95 23.38
C ALA A 385 5.23 2.95 22.95
N TYR A 386 4.94 2.43 21.75
CA TYR A 386 3.58 2.32 21.24
C TYR A 386 2.72 1.40 22.12
N LEU A 387 3.19 0.18 22.42
CA LEU A 387 2.45 -0.81 23.20
C LEU A 387 2.20 -0.34 24.63
N ALA A 388 3.17 0.34 25.27
CA ALA A 388 3.00 0.94 26.58
C ALA A 388 1.91 2.03 26.59
N ALA A 389 1.75 2.77 25.49
CA ALA A 389 0.75 3.84 25.36
C ALA A 389 -0.70 3.32 25.18
N LEU A 390 -0.89 2.05 24.84
CA LEU A 390 -2.23 1.41 24.78
C LEU A 390 -2.91 1.30 26.16
N GLY A 391 -2.14 1.44 27.22
CA GLY A 391 -2.65 1.45 28.61
C GLY A 391 -2.70 0.08 29.27
N PRO A 392 -3.24 0.02 30.52
CA PRO A 392 -3.13 -1.17 31.37
C PRO A 392 -3.94 -2.38 30.88
N GLY A 393 -4.94 -2.18 30.03
CA GLY A 393 -5.79 -3.24 29.47
C GLY A 393 -5.19 -3.97 28.26
N ALA A 394 -4.04 -3.52 27.72
CA ALA A 394 -3.39 -4.16 26.60
C ALA A 394 -2.85 -5.56 26.96
N ARG A 395 -3.08 -6.55 26.08
CA ARG A 395 -2.61 -7.93 26.26
C ARG A 395 -1.09 -8.05 26.23
N VAL A 396 -0.44 -7.23 25.40
CA VAL A 396 1.02 -7.13 25.24
C VAL A 396 1.41 -5.67 25.41
N ARG A 397 2.52 -5.41 26.08
CA ARG A 397 2.99 -4.06 26.43
C ARG A 397 4.43 -3.80 26.03
N THR A 398 5.10 -4.84 25.58
CA THR A 398 6.49 -4.81 25.11
C THR A 398 6.67 -5.77 23.93
N LEU A 399 7.76 -5.62 23.18
CA LEU A 399 8.17 -6.59 22.18
C LEU A 399 8.39 -7.98 22.78
N ALA A 400 8.97 -8.05 23.98
CA ALA A 400 9.14 -9.31 24.73
C ALA A 400 7.80 -9.99 25.01
N ASP A 401 6.75 -9.22 25.39
CA ASP A 401 5.41 -9.77 25.60
C ASP A 401 4.81 -10.31 24.28
N ALA A 402 5.02 -9.60 23.15
CA ALA A 402 4.58 -10.04 21.83
C ALA A 402 5.28 -11.34 21.44
N ILE A 403 6.58 -11.45 21.64
CA ILE A 403 7.36 -12.69 21.42
C ILE A 403 6.79 -13.84 22.26
N ALA A 404 6.55 -13.61 23.55
CA ALA A 404 5.99 -14.63 24.44
C ALA A 404 4.55 -15.02 24.06
N PHE A 405 3.74 -14.07 23.58
CA PHE A 405 2.41 -14.33 23.06
C PHE A 405 2.47 -15.24 21.83
N ASN A 406 3.31 -14.91 20.85
CA ASN A 406 3.46 -15.68 19.61
C ASN A 406 3.94 -17.12 19.89
N GLU A 407 4.86 -17.32 20.87
CA GLU A 407 5.27 -18.68 21.27
C GLU A 407 4.13 -19.47 21.93
N ARG A 408 3.31 -18.85 22.75
CA ARG A 408 2.16 -19.49 23.38
C ARG A 408 1.05 -19.84 22.40
N GLU A 409 0.82 -18.97 21.41
CA GLU A 409 -0.19 -19.13 20.35
C GLU A 409 0.41 -19.63 19.04
N ARG A 410 1.54 -20.34 19.09
CA ARG A 410 2.38 -20.73 17.94
C ARG A 410 1.60 -21.37 16.80
N GLU A 411 0.64 -22.22 17.08
CA GLU A 411 -0.17 -22.89 16.06
C GLU A 411 -1.02 -21.93 15.23
N ARG A 412 -1.39 -20.77 15.78
CA ARG A 412 -2.22 -19.75 15.15
C ARG A 412 -1.40 -18.58 14.62
N GLU A 413 -0.37 -18.14 15.37
CA GLU A 413 0.47 -17.00 15.05
C GLU A 413 1.64 -17.34 14.12
N MET A 414 2.16 -18.56 14.21
CA MET A 414 3.37 -18.96 13.49
C MET A 414 3.20 -20.30 12.72
N PRO A 415 2.05 -20.54 12.03
CA PRO A 415 1.86 -21.80 11.31
C PRO A 415 2.82 -21.97 10.11
N TYR A 416 3.35 -20.89 9.56
CA TYR A 416 4.15 -20.91 8.34
C TYR A 416 5.59 -20.41 8.54
N PHE A 417 5.81 -19.40 9.37
CA PHE A 417 7.12 -18.80 9.63
C PHE A 417 7.25 -18.35 11.09
N ALA A 418 8.49 -18.29 11.57
CA ALA A 418 8.83 -17.97 12.96
C ALA A 418 8.91 -16.44 13.21
N GLN A 419 9.68 -16.02 14.22
CA GLN A 419 9.79 -14.64 14.66
C GLN A 419 11.24 -14.23 14.95
N GLU A 420 12.17 -14.71 14.15
CA GLU A 420 13.61 -14.55 14.40
C GLU A 420 14.05 -13.08 14.38
N LEU A 421 13.40 -12.21 13.59
CA LEU A 421 13.71 -10.78 13.59
C LEU A 421 13.22 -10.08 14.86
N PHE A 422 12.08 -10.49 15.42
CA PHE A 422 11.61 -10.00 16.72
C PHE A 422 12.60 -10.37 17.84
N VAL A 423 13.10 -11.62 17.83
CA VAL A 423 14.11 -12.08 18.80
C VAL A 423 15.42 -11.29 18.64
N GLN A 424 15.85 -11.04 17.40
CA GLN A 424 17.03 -10.21 17.13
C GLN A 424 16.84 -8.75 17.58
N ALA A 425 15.66 -8.18 17.34
CA ALA A 425 15.34 -6.82 17.78
C ALA A 425 15.31 -6.73 19.31
N GLU A 426 14.69 -7.71 20.01
CA GLU A 426 14.65 -7.73 21.47
C GLU A 426 16.04 -7.81 22.10
N ALA A 427 17.00 -8.44 21.45
CA ALA A 427 18.39 -8.48 21.90
C ALA A 427 19.17 -7.15 21.71
N LYS A 428 18.60 -6.16 20.99
CA LYS A 428 19.28 -4.87 20.77
C LYS A 428 19.31 -4.02 22.03
N GLY A 429 20.37 -3.22 22.13
CA GLY A 429 20.54 -2.22 23.19
C GLY A 429 19.77 -0.90 22.91
N PRO A 430 20.04 0.14 23.68
CA PRO A 430 19.39 1.44 23.47
C PRO A 430 19.90 2.15 22.20
N LEU A 431 19.14 3.12 21.67
CA LEU A 431 19.48 3.92 20.48
C LEU A 431 20.77 4.77 20.65
N THR A 432 21.33 4.82 21.85
CA THR A 432 22.64 5.44 22.11
C THR A 432 23.83 4.54 21.78
N THR A 433 23.59 3.28 21.46
CA THR A 433 24.61 2.27 21.14
C THR A 433 25.45 2.69 19.92
N PRO A 434 26.80 2.56 19.97
CA PRO A 434 27.66 2.92 18.84
C PRO A 434 27.32 2.19 17.52
N ALA A 435 26.91 0.92 17.59
CA ALA A 435 26.52 0.13 16.43
C ALA A 435 25.31 0.76 15.71
N TYR A 436 24.25 1.11 16.43
CA TYR A 436 23.10 1.81 15.87
C TYR A 436 23.48 3.14 15.22
N ARG A 437 24.22 3.99 15.93
CA ARG A 437 24.65 5.31 15.41
C ARG A 437 25.48 5.18 14.13
N LYS A 438 26.39 4.19 14.09
CA LYS A 438 27.20 3.89 12.90
C LYS A 438 26.31 3.44 11.73
N ALA A 439 25.39 2.52 11.97
CA ALA A 439 24.45 2.03 10.95
C ALA A 439 23.61 3.18 10.38
N LEU A 440 22.98 4.00 11.23
CA LEU A 440 22.18 5.15 10.83
C LEU A 440 23.00 6.19 10.03
N ALA A 441 24.23 6.47 10.45
CA ALA A 441 25.12 7.36 9.73
C ALA A 441 25.50 6.79 8.34
N THR A 442 25.72 5.47 8.26
CA THR A 442 26.00 4.77 6.99
C THR A 442 24.81 4.87 6.04
N CYS A 443 23.58 4.58 6.50
CA CYS A 443 22.35 4.73 5.73
C CYS A 443 22.21 6.17 5.21
N THR A 444 22.34 7.16 6.09
CA THR A 444 22.21 8.58 5.71
C THR A 444 23.25 9.00 4.67
N ARG A 445 24.51 8.57 4.83
CA ARG A 445 25.57 8.92 3.90
C ARG A 445 25.40 8.26 2.54
N LEU A 446 25.24 6.94 2.51
CA LEU A 446 25.26 6.17 1.26
C LEU A 446 23.96 6.30 0.46
N ALA A 447 22.77 6.29 1.10
CA ALA A 447 21.51 6.38 0.38
C ALA A 447 21.13 7.82 0.01
N ARG A 448 21.48 8.81 0.86
CA ARG A 448 21.16 10.23 0.67
C ARG A 448 22.26 10.98 -0.02
N THR A 449 23.29 11.38 0.76
CA THR A 449 24.30 12.36 0.34
C THR A 449 25.15 11.86 -0.82
N GLU A 450 25.64 10.62 -0.73
CA GLU A 450 26.45 9.98 -1.78
C GLU A 450 25.59 9.18 -2.78
N GLY A 451 24.30 8.97 -2.49
CA GLY A 451 23.33 8.25 -3.30
C GLY A 451 22.43 9.17 -4.15
N ILE A 452 21.17 9.30 -3.76
CA ILE A 452 20.15 10.04 -4.53
C ILE A 452 20.53 11.50 -4.76
N ASP A 453 21.00 12.22 -3.72
CA ASP A 453 21.38 13.64 -3.83
C ASP A 453 22.52 13.84 -4.83
N ALA A 454 23.52 12.95 -4.80
CA ALA A 454 24.67 13.01 -5.71
C ALA A 454 24.26 12.84 -7.19
N VAL A 455 23.39 11.87 -7.48
CA VAL A 455 22.91 11.61 -8.85
C VAL A 455 22.03 12.76 -9.35
N ILE A 456 21.10 13.23 -8.53
CA ILE A 456 20.22 14.36 -8.87
C ILE A 456 21.07 15.61 -9.16
N ALA A 457 22.03 15.95 -8.31
CA ALA A 457 22.88 17.10 -8.49
C ALA A 457 23.78 16.98 -9.72
N LYS A 458 24.46 15.84 -9.90
CA LYS A 458 25.36 15.56 -11.02
C LYS A 458 24.68 15.76 -12.39
N HIS A 459 23.46 15.26 -12.51
CA HIS A 459 22.73 15.24 -13.77
C HIS A 459 21.64 16.30 -13.85
N ARG A 460 21.43 17.10 -12.80
CA ARG A 460 20.35 18.11 -12.66
C ARG A 460 18.99 17.52 -12.96
N LEU A 461 18.64 16.42 -12.25
CA LEU A 461 17.41 15.67 -12.47
C LEU A 461 16.25 16.26 -11.69
N ASP A 462 15.05 16.19 -12.29
CA ASP A 462 13.79 16.42 -11.60
C ASP A 462 13.31 15.18 -10.86
N ALA A 463 13.61 13.99 -11.39
CA ALA A 463 13.29 12.70 -10.79
C ALA A 463 14.21 11.58 -11.32
N ILE A 464 14.19 10.44 -10.64
CA ILE A 464 14.77 9.18 -11.08
C ILE A 464 13.62 8.19 -11.32
N VAL A 465 13.75 7.34 -12.35
CA VAL A 465 12.78 6.28 -12.62
C VAL A 465 13.44 4.90 -12.69
N ALA A 466 12.69 3.90 -12.25
CA ALA A 466 12.99 2.49 -12.43
C ALA A 466 11.69 1.67 -12.35
N PRO A 467 11.64 0.42 -12.86
CA PRO A 467 10.53 -0.48 -12.55
C PRO A 467 10.36 -0.60 -11.03
N THR A 468 9.11 -0.55 -10.54
CA THR A 468 8.82 -0.65 -9.10
C THR A 468 9.27 -2.00 -8.55
N GLY A 469 9.02 -3.07 -9.30
CA GLY A 469 9.39 -4.44 -8.94
C GLY A 469 9.06 -5.43 -10.04
N ASN A 470 9.17 -6.72 -9.73
CA ASN A 470 8.79 -7.81 -10.63
C ASN A 470 7.27 -8.02 -10.66
N PRO A 471 6.73 -8.75 -11.67
CA PRO A 471 5.33 -9.22 -11.64
C PRO A 471 5.06 -10.06 -10.39
N ALA A 472 3.82 -10.06 -9.93
CA ALA A 472 3.40 -10.83 -8.75
C ALA A 472 3.78 -12.32 -8.86
N TRP A 473 4.45 -12.84 -7.84
CA TRP A 473 4.89 -14.24 -7.73
C TRP A 473 3.79 -15.14 -7.14
N PRO A 474 3.86 -16.47 -7.30
CA PRO A 474 2.95 -17.39 -6.63
C PRO A 474 3.04 -17.23 -5.11
N THR A 475 1.91 -17.25 -4.42
CA THR A 475 1.90 -17.30 -2.95
C THR A 475 2.49 -18.62 -2.47
N ASP A 476 3.58 -18.56 -1.70
CA ASP A 476 4.27 -19.73 -1.14
C ASP A 476 4.38 -19.59 0.38
N LEU A 477 3.56 -20.35 1.11
CA LEU A 477 3.54 -20.35 2.58
C LEU A 477 4.62 -21.26 3.18
N VAL A 478 5.37 -22.03 2.34
CA VAL A 478 6.44 -22.93 2.78
C VAL A 478 7.81 -22.25 2.69
N ASN A 479 8.09 -21.60 1.55
CA ASN A 479 9.40 -21.01 1.28
C ASN A 479 9.42 -19.49 1.50
N GLY A 480 8.25 -18.85 1.65
CA GLY A 480 8.12 -17.40 1.75
C GLY A 480 8.07 -16.72 0.38
N ASP A 481 8.28 -15.41 0.37
CA ASP A 481 8.18 -14.61 -0.84
C ASP A 481 9.30 -14.90 -1.85
N HIS A 482 8.94 -15.17 -3.09
CA HIS A 482 9.87 -15.24 -4.22
C HIS A 482 10.05 -13.85 -4.85
N PHE A 483 10.62 -12.95 -4.08
CA PHE A 483 10.83 -11.55 -4.45
C PHE A 483 12.18 -11.39 -5.17
N THR A 484 12.16 -10.95 -6.44
CA THR A 484 13.37 -10.93 -7.28
C THR A 484 13.97 -9.55 -7.52
N GLY A 485 13.23 -8.47 -7.22
CA GLY A 485 13.76 -7.12 -7.38
C GLY A 485 12.75 -6.02 -7.05
N SER A 486 13.26 -4.87 -6.61
CA SER A 486 12.52 -3.66 -6.29
C SER A 486 13.42 -2.43 -6.41
N SER A 487 12.81 -1.27 -6.64
CA SER A 487 13.50 0.03 -6.62
C SER A 487 13.15 0.89 -5.41
N SER A 488 12.52 0.33 -4.37
CA SER A 488 12.03 1.09 -3.20
C SER A 488 13.13 1.55 -2.26
N THR A 489 14.12 0.69 -1.98
CA THR A 489 15.11 0.85 -0.92
C THR A 489 15.90 2.17 -0.95
N PRO A 490 16.37 2.68 -2.10
CA PRO A 490 17.08 3.97 -2.11
C PRO A 490 16.24 5.13 -1.57
N ALA A 491 14.97 5.22 -1.99
CA ALA A 491 14.07 6.28 -1.53
C ALA A 491 13.60 6.05 -0.07
N ALA A 492 13.42 4.79 0.35
CA ALA A 492 13.05 4.43 1.71
C ALA A 492 14.14 4.84 2.70
N VAL A 493 15.39 4.37 2.50
CA VAL A 493 16.53 4.64 3.39
C VAL A 493 16.94 6.12 3.36
N ALA A 494 16.83 6.78 2.19
CA ALA A 494 17.00 8.22 2.08
C ALA A 494 15.86 9.02 2.73
N ARG A 495 14.73 8.40 3.07
CA ARG A 495 13.52 9.05 3.62
C ARG A 495 12.85 9.98 2.59
N TYR A 496 13.03 9.72 1.31
CA TYR A 496 12.60 10.53 0.18
C TYR A 496 11.33 9.99 -0.46
N PRO A 497 10.58 10.81 -1.21
CA PRO A 497 9.30 10.38 -1.77
C PRO A 497 9.49 9.44 -2.97
N SER A 498 8.48 8.59 -3.17
CA SER A 498 8.33 7.73 -4.35
C SER A 498 6.87 7.62 -4.76
N VAL A 499 6.60 7.68 -6.06
CA VAL A 499 5.28 7.49 -6.66
C VAL A 499 5.35 6.32 -7.64
N SER A 500 4.56 5.28 -7.38
CA SER A 500 4.46 4.08 -8.21
C SER A 500 3.18 4.15 -9.05
N VAL A 501 3.32 4.03 -10.39
CA VAL A 501 2.21 4.17 -11.35
C VAL A 501 2.22 2.99 -12.32
N PRO A 502 1.06 2.39 -12.65
CA PRO A 502 0.98 1.29 -13.63
C PRO A 502 1.63 1.64 -14.96
N MET A 503 2.52 0.76 -15.48
CA MET A 503 3.17 0.92 -16.79
C MET A 503 2.82 -0.19 -17.79
N GLY A 504 2.07 -1.21 -17.35
CA GLY A 504 1.65 -2.30 -18.23
C GLY A 504 1.46 -3.61 -17.49
N TYR A 505 1.33 -4.68 -18.29
CA TYR A 505 1.00 -6.02 -17.78
C TYR A 505 1.97 -7.07 -18.31
N ALA A 506 2.41 -7.95 -17.42
CA ALA A 506 3.20 -9.14 -17.72
C ALA A 506 2.33 -10.39 -17.47
N TRP A 507 1.93 -11.11 -18.52
CA TRP A 507 1.03 -12.28 -18.42
C TRP A 507 -0.28 -12.00 -17.67
N GLY A 508 -0.84 -10.80 -17.84
CA GLY A 508 -2.04 -10.35 -17.14
C GLY A 508 -1.81 -9.83 -15.73
N LEU A 509 -0.58 -9.83 -15.23
CA LEU A 509 -0.18 -9.26 -13.94
C LEU A 509 0.34 -7.84 -14.12
N PRO A 510 -0.13 -6.86 -13.35
CA PRO A 510 0.32 -5.48 -13.46
C PRO A 510 1.76 -5.31 -13.01
N VAL A 511 2.45 -4.34 -13.59
CA VAL A 511 3.77 -3.87 -13.20
C VAL A 511 3.79 -2.35 -13.29
N ASN A 512 4.41 -1.71 -12.29
CA ASN A 512 4.48 -0.26 -12.19
C ASN A 512 5.88 0.30 -12.48
N LEU A 513 5.92 1.57 -12.88
CA LEU A 513 7.10 2.43 -12.90
C LEU A 513 7.10 3.29 -11.63
N SER A 514 8.22 3.35 -10.93
CA SER A 514 8.45 4.27 -9.82
C SER A 514 9.11 5.56 -10.30
N PHE A 515 8.58 6.70 -9.85
CA PHE A 515 9.19 8.02 -9.91
C PHE A 515 9.62 8.39 -8.50
N PHE A 516 10.90 8.62 -8.25
CA PHE A 516 11.39 9.03 -6.94
C PHE A 516 12.42 10.16 -7.06
N GLY A 517 12.60 10.93 -6.00
CA GLY A 517 13.38 12.16 -6.08
C GLY A 517 13.97 12.59 -4.74
N ALA A 518 14.40 13.84 -4.65
CA ALA A 518 14.89 14.43 -3.42
C ALA A 518 13.76 14.64 -2.39
N ALA A 519 14.10 14.94 -1.14
CA ALA A 519 13.12 15.28 -0.12
C ALA A 519 12.19 16.41 -0.59
N TRP A 520 10.91 16.27 -0.28
CA TRP A 520 9.87 17.28 -0.57
C TRP A 520 9.59 17.50 -2.07
N SER A 521 9.95 16.53 -2.91
CA SER A 521 9.68 16.60 -4.36
C SER A 521 8.32 16.04 -4.76
N GLU A 522 7.41 15.75 -3.83
CA GLU A 522 6.07 15.24 -4.11
C GLU A 522 5.33 16.03 -5.21
N PRO A 523 5.34 17.39 -5.20
CA PRO A 523 4.71 18.16 -6.28
C PRO A 523 5.24 17.81 -7.67
N THR A 524 6.56 17.67 -7.79
CA THR A 524 7.22 17.29 -9.04
C THR A 524 6.88 15.86 -9.42
N LEU A 525 6.97 14.91 -8.49
CA LEU A 525 6.69 13.50 -8.76
C LEU A 525 5.23 13.27 -9.15
N ILE A 526 4.28 13.93 -8.47
CA ILE A 526 2.84 13.89 -8.82
C ILE A 526 2.62 14.43 -10.24
N ARG A 527 3.25 15.55 -10.59
CA ARG A 527 3.17 16.15 -11.93
C ARG A 527 3.65 15.18 -13.02
N LEU A 528 4.80 14.54 -12.80
CA LEU A 528 5.38 13.58 -13.75
C LEU A 528 4.54 12.30 -13.85
N ALA A 529 4.15 11.73 -12.72
CA ALA A 529 3.34 10.54 -12.62
C ALA A 529 1.96 10.72 -13.26
N TYR A 530 1.31 11.88 -13.01
CA TYR A 530 0.03 12.19 -13.64
C TYR A 530 0.14 12.32 -15.16
N ALA A 531 1.14 13.04 -15.65
CA ALA A 531 1.34 13.17 -17.10
C ALA A 531 1.61 11.80 -17.75
N PHE A 532 2.37 10.91 -17.10
CA PHE A 532 2.61 9.55 -17.55
C PHE A 532 1.34 8.69 -17.55
N GLU A 533 0.50 8.81 -16.52
CA GLU A 533 -0.78 8.08 -16.40
C GLU A 533 -1.77 8.44 -17.52
N GLN A 534 -1.71 9.67 -18.06
CA GLN A 534 -2.68 10.16 -19.04
C GLN A 534 -2.40 9.70 -20.49
N VAL A 535 -1.32 8.97 -20.73
CA VAL A 535 -0.89 8.51 -22.07
C VAL A 535 -0.75 7.01 -22.14
#